data_7c4c542385084a9989bc63920f4d08af
#
_entry.id   7c4c542385084a9989bc63920f4d08af
#
_cell.length_a   1.000
_cell.length_b   1.000
_cell.length_c   1.000
_cell.angle_alpha   90.00
_cell.angle_beta   90.00
_cell.angle_gamma   90.00
#
_symmetry.space_group_name_H-M   'P 1'
#
loop_
_entity.id
_entity.type
_entity.pdbx_description
1 polymer ?
#
loop_
_entity_poly.entity_id
_entity_poly.type
_entity_poly.pdbx_seq_one_letter_code
_entity_poly.pdbx_strand_id
1 'polypeptide(L)'
;MAQAKRLCYLSSMRNLSAVWFLSLLLPTATLLGQEVPRVQVHLAPSVETALGAWRADYANFGLAKVRVDVSILERSYLFTEYGARFGGGVRNTSQILGFLLNEDGFIIGNTGSPATVRLEGRGTNFALGYGNRFWMNKGHSFAWELAPAMISHKIWFNNSGGVPMLSKPLVYGLDRLRRGIGLQSGLRYSYFDPYGTINFSLALRGGLVQTHYVRERYYGGNPPSTKAQWDGFIGLEASWYLPLGGKMSSSSQSPTDQPKVRYYQ
;
A
#
# COMPACT_ATOMS: atom_id res chain seq x y z
N MET A 1 -10.71 45.81 -16.37
CA MET A 1 -9.59 45.21 -17.14
C MET A 1 -8.73 44.16 -16.39
N ALA A 2 -8.87 43.97 -15.09
CA ALA A 2 -8.04 43.05 -14.29
C ALA A 2 -8.55 41.60 -14.23
N GLN A 3 -9.82 41.33 -14.56
CA GLN A 3 -10.37 39.94 -14.48
C GLN A 3 -10.06 39.06 -15.70
N ALA A 4 -9.79 39.66 -16.86
CA ALA A 4 -9.51 38.89 -18.09
C ALA A 4 -8.10 38.22 -18.08
N LYS A 5 -7.14 38.77 -17.31
CA LYS A 5 -5.78 38.22 -17.24
C LYS A 5 -5.65 36.95 -16.35
N ARG A 6 -6.60 36.72 -15.43
CA ARG A 6 -6.56 35.51 -14.56
C ARG A 6 -7.06 34.24 -15.24
N LEU A 7 -7.93 34.37 -16.24
CA LEU A 7 -8.48 33.21 -16.95
C LEU A 7 -7.51 32.61 -17.99
N CYS A 8 -6.60 33.41 -18.55
CA CYS A 8 -5.58 32.88 -19.47
C CYS A 8 -4.45 32.08 -18.77
N TYR A 9 -4.17 32.34 -17.50
CA TYR A 9 -3.10 31.62 -16.79
C TYR A 9 -3.52 30.22 -16.34
N LEU A 10 -4.82 30.01 -16.07
CA LEU A 10 -5.35 28.70 -15.65
C LEU A 10 -5.53 27.71 -16.82
N SER A 11 -5.68 28.19 -18.05
CA SER A 11 -5.78 27.32 -19.23
C SER A 11 -4.43 26.77 -19.69
N SER A 12 -3.34 27.49 -19.43
CA SER A 12 -1.97 27.07 -19.79
C SER A 12 -1.44 25.94 -18.88
N MET A 13 -1.85 25.89 -17.62
CA MET A 13 -1.40 24.83 -16.70
C MET A 13 -2.11 23.48 -16.92
N ARG A 14 -3.31 23.45 -17.50
CA ARG A 14 -4.05 22.21 -17.77
C ARG A 14 -3.42 21.35 -18.87
N ASN A 15 -2.69 21.94 -19.78
CA ASN A 15 -2.08 21.23 -20.92
C ASN A 15 -0.68 20.67 -20.62
N LEU A 16 0.04 21.22 -19.64
CA LEU A 16 1.36 20.69 -19.27
C LEU A 16 1.28 19.38 -18.49
N SER A 17 0.27 19.20 -17.63
CA SER A 17 0.11 17.98 -16.85
C SER A 17 -0.27 16.76 -17.68
N ALA A 18 -1.01 16.92 -18.78
CA ALA A 18 -1.38 15.83 -19.68
C ALA A 18 -0.20 15.31 -20.52
N VAL A 19 0.73 16.17 -20.89
CA VAL A 19 1.90 15.82 -21.71
C VAL A 19 2.93 15.00 -20.90
N TRP A 20 3.10 15.30 -19.61
CA TRP A 20 3.98 14.51 -18.73
C TRP A 20 3.44 13.12 -18.41
N PHE A 21 2.12 12.95 -18.34
CA PHE A 21 1.51 11.64 -18.13
C PHE A 21 1.61 10.74 -19.37
N LEU A 22 1.56 11.32 -20.58
CA LEU A 22 1.66 10.54 -21.82
C LEU A 22 3.10 10.10 -22.13
N SER A 23 4.11 10.88 -21.75
CA SER A 23 5.52 10.52 -21.97
C SER A 23 5.99 9.37 -21.07
N LEU A 24 5.36 9.14 -19.91
CA LEU A 24 5.62 8.00 -19.04
C LEU A 24 5.03 6.67 -19.57
N LEU A 25 4.13 6.73 -20.53
CA LEU A 25 3.47 5.55 -21.14
C LEU A 25 4.15 5.07 -22.42
N LEU A 26 5.14 5.82 -22.96
CA LEU A 26 5.84 5.40 -24.17
C LEU A 26 6.79 4.22 -23.86
N PRO A 27 6.65 3.09 -24.57
CA PRO A 27 7.58 1.99 -24.44
C PRO A 27 8.95 2.41 -25.01
N THR A 28 9.91 2.65 -24.12
CA THR A 28 11.30 2.81 -24.51
C THR A 28 11.81 1.52 -25.16
N ALA A 29 12.46 1.69 -26.29
CA ALA A 29 12.93 0.65 -27.18
C ALA A 29 13.66 -0.52 -26.48
N THR A 30 13.43 -1.67 -27.02
CA THR A 30 13.96 -3.00 -26.72
C THR A 30 15.49 -3.01 -26.57
N LEU A 31 15.96 -3.31 -25.36
CA LEU A 31 17.30 -3.81 -25.12
C LEU A 31 17.17 -5.25 -24.60
N LEU A 32 17.74 -6.17 -25.38
CA LEU A 32 18.05 -7.59 -25.13
C LEU A 32 17.18 -8.29 -24.06
N GLY A 33 16.33 -9.20 -24.54
CA GLY A 33 15.33 -9.93 -23.81
C GLY A 33 15.82 -10.63 -22.56
N GLN A 34 15.48 -10.04 -21.40
CA GLN A 34 15.51 -10.75 -20.14
C GLN A 34 14.19 -11.48 -19.96
N GLU A 35 14.26 -12.81 -19.82
CA GLU A 35 13.08 -13.63 -19.57
C GLU A 35 12.47 -13.29 -18.19
N VAL A 36 11.27 -12.74 -18.20
CA VAL A 36 10.52 -12.41 -16.98
C VAL A 36 9.45 -13.48 -16.74
N PRO A 37 9.29 -13.98 -15.52
CA PRO A 37 8.20 -14.90 -15.19
C PRO A 37 6.84 -14.28 -15.50
N ARG A 38 5.94 -15.08 -16.08
CA ARG A 38 4.61 -14.60 -16.44
C ARG A 38 3.78 -14.23 -15.23
N VAL A 39 3.89 -15.01 -14.16
CA VAL A 39 3.20 -14.77 -12.90
C VAL A 39 4.20 -14.78 -11.75
N GLN A 40 4.07 -13.86 -10.81
CA GLN A 40 4.89 -13.78 -9.61
C GLN A 40 3.98 -13.63 -8.40
N VAL A 41 4.22 -14.40 -7.35
CA VAL A 41 3.51 -14.28 -6.08
C VAL A 41 4.49 -13.80 -5.01
N HIS A 42 4.17 -12.68 -4.39
CA HIS A 42 5.04 -12.00 -3.42
C HIS A 42 4.47 -12.11 -2.01
N LEU A 43 5.34 -12.35 -1.04
CA LEU A 43 5.12 -12.04 0.37
C LEU A 43 5.88 -10.75 0.69
N ALA A 44 5.15 -9.71 1.07
CA ALA A 44 5.66 -8.36 1.09
C ALA A 44 5.40 -7.65 2.43
N PRO A 45 6.26 -7.88 3.45
CA PRO A 45 6.26 -7.04 4.64
C PRO A 45 6.69 -5.61 4.28
N SER A 46 6.07 -4.63 4.95
CA SER A 46 6.45 -3.22 4.82
C SER A 46 6.27 -2.47 6.12
N VAL A 47 6.97 -1.34 6.22
CA VAL A 47 6.80 -0.35 7.28
C VAL A 47 6.32 0.94 6.63
N GLU A 48 5.23 1.48 7.15
CA GLU A 48 4.58 2.69 6.63
C GLU A 48 4.46 3.75 7.72
N THR A 49 4.73 4.99 7.36
CA THR A 49 4.51 6.17 8.20
C THR A 49 3.24 6.87 7.75
N ALA A 50 2.34 7.14 8.69
CA ALA A 50 1.11 7.88 8.44
C ALA A 50 1.40 9.35 8.14
N LEU A 51 0.67 9.91 7.17
CA LEU A 51 0.73 11.31 6.75
C LEU A 51 -0.67 11.92 6.75
N GLY A 52 -0.76 13.25 6.64
CA GLY A 52 -2.03 13.95 6.58
C GLY A 52 -2.84 13.81 7.87
N ALA A 53 -4.15 13.69 7.76
CA ALA A 53 -5.05 13.55 8.90
C ALA A 53 -4.78 12.26 9.70
N TRP A 54 -4.32 11.22 9.04
CA TRP A 54 -3.99 9.94 9.67
C TRP A 54 -2.88 10.04 10.71
N ARG A 55 -1.92 10.93 10.49
CA ARG A 55 -0.81 11.19 11.43
C ARG A 55 -1.27 11.70 12.80
N ALA A 56 -2.44 12.32 12.87
CA ALA A 56 -2.97 12.80 14.14
C ALA A 56 -3.34 11.64 15.08
N ASP A 57 -3.85 10.54 14.53
CA ASP A 57 -4.34 9.39 15.29
C ASP A 57 -3.29 8.27 15.43
N TYR A 58 -2.35 8.15 14.46
CA TYR A 58 -1.44 7.01 14.40
C TYR A 58 0.01 7.43 14.16
N ALA A 59 0.95 6.58 14.59
CA ALA A 59 2.37 6.70 14.28
C ALA A 59 2.71 5.87 13.01
N ASN A 60 3.56 4.87 13.15
CA ASN A 60 3.96 3.98 12.07
C ASN A 60 3.16 2.68 12.10
N PHE A 61 3.00 2.05 10.94
CA PHE A 61 2.36 0.75 10.78
C PHE A 61 3.33 -0.26 10.22
N GLY A 62 3.24 -1.49 10.70
CA GLY A 62 3.65 -2.67 9.96
C GLY A 62 2.53 -3.08 9.01
N LEU A 63 2.87 -3.59 7.84
CA LEU A 63 1.92 -4.14 6.89
C LEU A 63 2.47 -5.46 6.36
N ALA A 64 1.69 -6.52 6.46
CA ALA A 64 1.96 -7.79 5.81
C ALA A 64 1.04 -7.95 4.61
N LYS A 65 1.63 -8.19 3.43
CA LYS A 65 0.89 -8.26 2.16
C LYS A 65 1.18 -9.55 1.42
N VAL A 66 0.16 -10.02 0.71
CA VAL A 66 0.29 -10.94 -0.40
C VAL A 66 0.00 -10.15 -1.68
N ARG A 67 0.83 -10.35 -2.68
CA ARG A 67 0.71 -9.69 -3.96
C ARG A 67 0.91 -10.69 -5.10
N VAL A 68 0.16 -10.50 -6.18
CA VAL A 68 0.29 -11.28 -7.41
C VAL A 68 0.53 -10.30 -8.56
N ASP A 69 1.63 -10.52 -9.29
CA ASP A 69 1.98 -9.78 -10.51
C ASP A 69 1.75 -10.69 -11.71
N VAL A 70 1.13 -10.16 -12.77
CA VAL A 70 0.93 -10.83 -14.04
C VAL A 70 1.56 -9.99 -15.14
N SER A 71 2.65 -10.47 -15.73
CA SER A 71 3.30 -9.81 -16.86
C SER A 71 2.42 -9.93 -18.10
N ILE A 72 1.99 -8.78 -18.63
CA ILE A 72 1.19 -8.68 -19.87
C ILE A 72 2.07 -8.42 -21.09
N LEU A 73 3.17 -7.72 -20.88
CA LEU A 73 4.23 -7.48 -21.85
C LEU A 73 5.56 -7.67 -21.14
N GLU A 74 6.66 -7.72 -21.88
CA GLU A 74 8.01 -7.87 -21.31
C GLU A 74 8.29 -6.86 -20.18
N ARG A 75 7.88 -5.61 -20.35
CA ARG A 75 8.11 -4.54 -19.40
C ARG A 75 6.90 -4.18 -18.55
N SER A 76 5.71 -4.57 -18.97
CA SER A 76 4.46 -4.15 -18.32
C SER A 76 3.79 -5.30 -17.59
N TYR A 77 3.26 -5.02 -16.42
CA TYR A 77 2.53 -6.00 -15.62
C TYR A 77 1.35 -5.37 -14.90
N LEU A 78 0.34 -6.18 -14.67
CA LEU A 78 -0.73 -5.88 -13.74
C LEU A 78 -0.41 -6.52 -12.41
N PHE A 79 -0.85 -5.88 -11.34
CA PHE A 79 -0.72 -6.47 -10.02
C PHE A 79 -1.98 -6.29 -9.19
N THR A 80 -2.20 -7.24 -8.32
CA THR A 80 -3.18 -7.13 -7.24
C THR A 80 -2.50 -7.40 -5.90
N GLU A 81 -2.88 -6.67 -4.87
CA GLU A 81 -2.34 -6.87 -3.53
C GLU A 81 -3.42 -6.74 -2.47
N TYR A 82 -3.29 -7.57 -1.45
CA TYR A 82 -4.08 -7.51 -0.24
C TYR A 82 -3.15 -7.56 0.97
N GLY A 83 -3.40 -6.70 1.95
CA GLY A 83 -2.56 -6.64 3.14
C GLY A 83 -3.32 -6.29 4.41
N ALA A 84 -2.77 -6.75 5.53
CA ALA A 84 -3.22 -6.42 6.87
C ALA A 84 -2.23 -5.45 7.53
N ARG A 85 -2.74 -4.31 8.00
CA ARG A 85 -2.00 -3.33 8.79
C ARG A 85 -2.11 -3.65 10.26
N PHE A 86 -1.01 -3.47 10.98
CA PHE A 86 -0.91 -3.76 12.41
C PHE A 86 0.13 -2.87 13.09
N GLY A 87 0.07 -2.77 14.39
CA GLY A 87 0.96 -1.93 15.18
C GLY A 87 0.54 -0.46 15.10
N GLY A 88 1.52 0.43 15.05
CA GLY A 88 1.28 1.86 15.08
C GLY A 88 0.71 2.31 16.42
N GLY A 89 1.52 2.92 17.28
CA GLY A 89 1.02 3.51 18.52
C GLY A 89 -0.11 4.47 18.18
N VAL A 90 -1.28 4.27 18.78
CA VAL A 90 -2.37 5.22 18.70
C VAL A 90 -1.96 6.44 19.52
N ARG A 91 -2.04 7.61 18.91
CA ARG A 91 -1.77 8.89 19.56
C ARG A 91 -3.02 9.35 20.29
N ASN A 92 -2.86 10.32 21.21
CA ASN A 92 -3.98 10.92 21.93
C ASN A 92 -4.88 9.90 22.68
N THR A 93 -4.27 8.89 23.28
CA THR A 93 -4.95 7.83 24.02
C THR A 93 -5.87 8.36 25.11
N SER A 94 -5.49 9.46 25.78
CA SER A 94 -6.31 10.15 26.79
C SER A 94 -7.61 10.70 26.21
N GLN A 95 -7.64 11.17 24.97
CA GLN A 95 -8.86 11.64 24.32
C GLN A 95 -9.80 10.49 23.97
N ILE A 96 -9.25 9.30 23.73
CA ILE A 96 -10.01 8.10 23.33
C ILE A 96 -10.55 7.38 24.56
N LEU A 97 -9.73 7.23 25.60
CA LEU A 97 -10.05 6.46 26.81
C LEU A 97 -10.47 7.33 28.00
N GLY A 98 -10.35 8.66 27.89
CA GLY A 98 -10.57 9.58 29.04
C GLY A 98 -11.94 9.43 29.71
N PHE A 99 -12.98 9.06 28.95
CA PHE A 99 -14.32 8.83 29.49
C PHE A 99 -14.46 7.53 30.29
N LEU A 100 -13.44 6.64 30.24
CA LEU A 100 -13.37 5.40 31.05
C LEU A 100 -12.56 5.55 32.31
N LEU A 101 -11.89 6.69 32.52
CA LEU A 101 -11.09 6.95 33.69
C LEU A 101 -12.00 7.32 34.88
N ASN A 102 -11.74 6.72 36.03
CA ASN A 102 -12.36 7.15 37.28
C ASN A 102 -11.66 8.40 37.81
N GLU A 103 -12.08 8.89 38.98
CA GLU A 103 -11.54 10.09 39.64
C GLU A 103 -10.04 9.95 39.94
N ASP A 104 -9.57 8.74 40.21
CA ASP A 104 -8.15 8.43 40.46
C ASP A 104 -7.32 8.24 39.18
N GLY A 105 -7.93 8.37 38.00
CA GLY A 105 -7.24 8.21 36.72
C GLY A 105 -7.03 6.76 36.26
N PHE A 106 -7.74 5.80 36.84
CA PHE A 106 -7.68 4.39 36.45
C PHE A 106 -8.88 3.95 35.62
N ILE A 107 -8.67 3.03 34.70
CA ILE A 107 -9.75 2.29 34.03
C ILE A 107 -10.06 1.08 34.91
N ILE A 108 -11.33 0.86 35.25
CA ILE A 108 -11.73 -0.26 36.09
C ILE A 108 -12.26 -1.39 35.22
N GLY A 109 -11.69 -2.59 35.45
CA GLY A 109 -12.10 -3.83 34.81
C GLY A 109 -13.34 -4.46 35.45
N ASN A 110 -13.78 -5.58 34.91
CA ASN A 110 -14.97 -6.31 35.37
C ASN A 110 -14.85 -6.89 36.80
N THR A 111 -13.63 -7.01 37.30
CA THR A 111 -13.35 -7.47 38.68
C THR A 111 -13.29 -6.34 39.69
N GLY A 112 -13.54 -5.09 39.28
CA GLY A 112 -13.39 -3.93 40.14
C GLY A 112 -11.92 -3.47 40.34
N SER A 113 -10.97 -4.13 39.72
CA SER A 113 -9.54 -3.80 39.79
C SER A 113 -9.12 -2.90 38.61
N PRO A 114 -8.03 -2.11 38.75
CA PRO A 114 -7.46 -1.37 37.64
C PRO A 114 -7.10 -2.29 36.47
N ALA A 115 -7.52 -1.88 35.27
CA ALA A 115 -7.33 -2.61 34.02
C ALA A 115 -6.35 -1.90 33.11
N THR A 116 -5.48 -2.66 32.47
CA THR A 116 -4.60 -2.14 31.41
C THR A 116 -5.27 -2.30 30.04
N VAL A 117 -5.43 -1.19 29.32
CA VAL A 117 -5.94 -1.18 27.95
C VAL A 117 -4.86 -0.66 27.02
N ARG A 118 -4.51 -1.46 26.01
CA ARG A 118 -3.56 -1.08 24.96
C ARG A 118 -4.32 -0.76 23.67
N LEU A 119 -4.02 0.37 23.07
CA LEU A 119 -4.58 0.79 21.79
C LEU A 119 -3.60 0.46 20.66
N GLU A 120 -4.08 -0.17 19.63
CA GLU A 120 -3.31 -0.52 18.43
C GLU A 120 -4.05 -0.09 17.18
N GLY A 121 -3.32 0.38 16.16
CA GLY A 121 -3.85 0.58 14.84
C GLY A 121 -4.02 -0.77 14.11
N ARG A 122 -5.16 -1.00 13.52
CA ARG A 122 -5.44 -2.17 12.67
C ARG A 122 -6.11 -1.71 11.39
N GLY A 123 -5.86 -2.42 10.30
CA GLY A 123 -6.46 -2.07 9.03
C GLY A 123 -6.22 -3.09 7.95
N THR A 124 -6.79 -2.81 6.78
CA THR A 124 -6.57 -3.59 5.57
C THR A 124 -6.27 -2.66 4.40
N ASN A 125 -5.53 -3.17 3.43
CA ASN A 125 -5.23 -2.53 2.17
C ASN A 125 -5.56 -3.50 1.04
N PHE A 126 -6.26 -3.01 0.02
CA PHE A 126 -6.45 -3.72 -1.24
C PHE A 126 -6.10 -2.77 -2.37
N ALA A 127 -5.34 -3.24 -3.35
CA ALA A 127 -5.05 -2.46 -4.54
C ALA A 127 -4.98 -3.36 -5.78
N LEU A 128 -5.36 -2.76 -6.91
CA LEU A 128 -5.22 -3.34 -8.24
C LEU A 128 -4.50 -2.30 -9.09
N GLY A 129 -3.37 -2.64 -9.68
CA GLY A 129 -2.54 -1.65 -10.33
C GLY A 129 -1.79 -2.12 -11.54
N TYR A 130 -1.07 -1.19 -12.10
CA TYR A 130 -0.20 -1.35 -13.25
C TYR A 130 1.22 -0.94 -12.87
N GLY A 131 2.19 -1.70 -13.37
CA GLY A 131 3.61 -1.40 -13.24
C GLY A 131 4.31 -1.48 -14.58
N ASN A 132 5.34 -0.66 -14.75
CA ASN A 132 6.18 -0.67 -15.93
C ASN A 132 7.66 -0.66 -15.54
N ARG A 133 8.41 -1.65 -16.06
CA ARG A 133 9.85 -1.80 -15.87
C ARG A 133 10.57 -0.92 -16.88
N PHE A 134 10.97 0.26 -16.43
CA PHE A 134 11.69 1.22 -17.29
C PHE A 134 13.17 0.88 -17.49
N TRP A 135 13.72 0.04 -16.62
CA TRP A 135 15.08 -0.45 -16.74
C TRP A 135 15.15 -1.94 -16.35
N MET A 136 15.87 -2.73 -17.14
CA MET A 136 16.08 -4.17 -16.94
C MET A 136 17.48 -4.55 -17.40
N ASN A 137 18.24 -5.27 -16.57
CA ASN A 137 19.58 -5.77 -16.90
C ASN A 137 19.95 -6.97 -16.00
N LYS A 138 20.32 -8.11 -16.61
CA LYS A 138 20.89 -9.31 -15.96
C LYS A 138 20.20 -9.73 -14.64
N GLY A 139 18.88 -9.86 -14.64
CA GLY A 139 18.11 -10.23 -13.45
C GLY A 139 17.63 -9.03 -12.61
N HIS A 140 18.17 -7.85 -12.82
CA HIS A 140 17.79 -6.63 -12.12
C HIS A 140 16.73 -5.85 -12.91
N SER A 141 15.79 -5.24 -12.23
CA SER A 141 14.84 -4.33 -12.87
C SER A 141 14.41 -3.20 -11.93
N PHE A 142 14.14 -2.03 -12.53
CA PHE A 142 13.46 -0.93 -11.87
C PHE A 142 12.12 -0.68 -12.54
N ALA A 143 11.08 -0.54 -11.73
CA ALA A 143 9.73 -0.29 -12.20
C ALA A 143 9.09 0.87 -11.43
N TRP A 144 8.23 1.61 -12.09
CA TRP A 144 7.25 2.46 -11.44
C TRP A 144 5.90 1.75 -11.39
N GLU A 145 5.11 2.06 -10.37
CA GLU A 145 3.82 1.45 -10.10
C GLU A 145 2.78 2.51 -9.80
N LEU A 146 1.55 2.26 -10.25
CA LEU A 146 0.39 3.08 -9.93
C LEU A 146 -0.82 2.18 -9.73
N ALA A 147 -1.59 2.42 -8.67
CA ALA A 147 -2.78 1.64 -8.37
C ALA A 147 -3.85 2.45 -7.66
N PRO A 148 -5.11 2.37 -8.07
CA PRO A 148 -6.22 2.61 -7.17
C PRO A 148 -6.12 1.66 -5.97
N ALA A 149 -6.39 2.21 -4.79
CA ALA A 149 -6.31 1.47 -3.54
C ALA A 149 -7.52 1.76 -2.65
N MET A 150 -7.97 0.73 -1.97
CA MET A 150 -8.98 0.81 -0.93
C MET A 150 -8.33 0.50 0.41
N ILE A 151 -8.46 1.42 1.36
CA ILE A 151 -7.88 1.31 2.69
C ILE A 151 -8.98 1.34 3.74
N SER A 152 -8.86 0.49 4.73
CA SER A 152 -9.61 0.63 5.98
C SER A 152 -8.66 0.64 7.17
N HIS A 153 -8.98 1.43 8.18
CA HIS A 153 -8.24 1.43 9.43
C HIS A 153 -9.16 1.70 10.62
N LYS A 154 -8.77 1.18 11.77
CA LYS A 154 -9.50 1.34 13.03
C LYS A 154 -8.56 1.21 14.22
N ILE A 155 -9.05 1.63 15.38
CA ILE A 155 -8.41 1.38 16.66
C ILE A 155 -8.83 -0.01 17.16
N TRP A 156 -7.86 -0.81 17.51
CA TRP A 156 -8.05 -2.08 18.20
C TRP A 156 -7.73 -1.90 19.67
N PHE A 157 -8.64 -2.35 20.53
CA PHE A 157 -8.50 -2.29 21.97
C PHE A 157 -8.06 -3.68 22.47
N ASN A 158 -6.82 -3.78 22.92
CA ASN A 158 -6.35 -4.96 23.63
C ASN A 158 -6.78 -4.81 25.10
N ASN A 159 -7.88 -5.46 25.44
CA ASN A 159 -8.59 -5.34 26.70
C ASN A 159 -8.32 -6.57 27.58
N SER A 160 -7.13 -6.65 28.17
CA SER A 160 -6.78 -7.76 29.07
C SER A 160 -7.49 -7.72 30.42
N GLY A 161 -7.96 -6.54 30.83
CA GLY A 161 -8.66 -6.35 32.11
C GLY A 161 -10.18 -6.55 32.07
N GLY A 162 -10.74 -6.95 30.91
CA GLY A 162 -12.17 -7.22 30.77
C GLY A 162 -13.06 -6.00 30.96
N VAL A 163 -12.64 -4.81 30.51
CA VAL A 163 -13.47 -3.58 30.59
C VAL A 163 -14.75 -3.77 29.77
N PRO A 164 -15.95 -3.73 30.37
CA PRO A 164 -17.20 -4.06 29.68
C PRO A 164 -17.50 -3.18 28.46
N MET A 165 -17.21 -1.88 28.54
CA MET A 165 -17.38 -0.92 27.44
C MET A 165 -16.51 -1.22 26.21
N LEU A 166 -15.42 -1.97 26.37
CA LEU A 166 -14.52 -2.37 25.30
C LEU A 166 -14.83 -3.78 24.76
N SER A 167 -15.94 -4.37 25.20
CA SER A 167 -16.43 -5.64 24.70
C SER A 167 -17.44 -5.44 23.55
N LYS A 168 -17.60 -6.46 22.72
CA LYS A 168 -18.62 -6.44 21.66
C LYS A 168 -20.02 -6.46 22.25
N PRO A 169 -20.99 -5.71 21.70
CA PRO A 169 -20.90 -4.85 20.50
C PRO A 169 -20.44 -3.41 20.79
N LEU A 170 -20.27 -2.98 22.03
CA LEU A 170 -20.01 -1.59 22.43
C LEU A 170 -18.70 -1.04 21.84
N VAL A 171 -17.67 -1.86 21.74
CA VAL A 171 -16.36 -1.49 21.15
C VAL A 171 -16.48 -0.97 19.72
N TYR A 172 -17.50 -1.37 18.97
CA TYR A 172 -17.73 -0.87 17.61
C TYR A 172 -18.10 0.63 17.56
N GLY A 173 -18.63 1.17 18.63
CA GLY A 173 -18.85 2.61 18.77
C GLY A 173 -17.62 3.39 19.20
N LEU A 174 -16.47 2.74 19.45
CA LEU A 174 -15.24 3.37 19.92
C LEU A 174 -14.06 3.20 18.94
N ASP A 175 -14.14 2.23 18.02
CA ASP A 175 -13.02 1.79 17.20
C ASP A 175 -12.59 2.76 16.09
N ARG A 176 -13.29 3.87 15.93
CA ARG A 176 -13.02 4.92 14.92
C ARG A 176 -12.76 4.37 13.52
N LEU A 177 -13.54 3.37 13.10
CA LEU A 177 -13.39 2.75 11.80
C LEU A 177 -13.58 3.77 10.67
N ARG A 178 -12.56 3.93 9.85
CA ARG A 178 -12.58 4.71 8.61
C ARG A 178 -12.29 3.83 7.42
N ARG A 179 -12.91 4.16 6.28
CA ARG A 179 -12.67 3.51 4.99
C ARG A 179 -12.55 4.56 3.90
N GLY A 180 -11.79 4.26 2.88
CA GLY A 180 -11.64 5.17 1.77
C GLY A 180 -10.99 4.56 0.56
N ILE A 181 -11.02 5.34 -0.52
CA ILE A 181 -10.44 5.00 -1.81
C ILE A 181 -9.46 6.10 -2.19
N GLY A 182 -8.40 5.74 -2.88
CA GLY A 182 -7.40 6.69 -3.34
C GLY A 182 -6.44 6.08 -4.33
N LEU A 183 -5.27 6.71 -4.44
CA LEU A 183 -4.20 6.26 -5.31
C LEU A 183 -2.96 5.97 -4.49
N GLN A 184 -2.28 4.91 -4.85
CA GLN A 184 -0.93 4.63 -4.40
C GLN A 184 0.02 4.53 -5.59
N SER A 185 1.27 4.94 -5.38
CA SER A 185 2.34 4.84 -6.36
C SER A 185 3.61 4.33 -5.69
N GLY A 186 4.55 3.86 -6.48
CA GLY A 186 5.81 3.39 -5.96
C GLY A 186 6.91 3.25 -7.01
N LEU A 187 8.12 3.16 -6.51
CA LEU A 187 9.29 2.74 -7.26
C LEU A 187 9.76 1.42 -6.69
N ARG A 188 9.88 0.41 -7.55
CA ARG A 188 10.27 -0.95 -7.19
C ARG A 188 11.57 -1.33 -7.88
N TYR A 189 12.52 -1.77 -7.11
CA TYR A 189 13.65 -2.55 -7.57
C TYR A 189 13.33 -4.03 -7.38
N SER A 190 13.63 -4.87 -8.38
CA SER A 190 13.47 -6.32 -8.28
C SER A 190 14.72 -7.01 -8.79
N TYR A 191 15.08 -8.08 -8.11
CA TYR A 191 16.12 -9.01 -8.52
C TYR A 191 15.51 -10.39 -8.77
N PHE A 192 15.74 -10.90 -9.95
CA PHE A 192 15.35 -12.23 -10.39
C PHE A 192 16.61 -13.06 -10.64
N ASP A 193 16.78 -14.11 -9.84
CA ASP A 193 17.88 -15.06 -10.03
C ASP A 193 17.56 -15.96 -11.22
N PRO A 194 18.40 -16.02 -12.27
CA PRO A 194 18.23 -16.93 -13.39
C PRO A 194 18.18 -18.40 -12.97
N TYR A 195 18.80 -18.75 -11.86
CA TYR A 195 18.80 -20.10 -11.30
C TYR A 195 17.62 -20.36 -10.35
N GLY A 196 16.80 -19.36 -10.07
CA GLY A 196 15.56 -19.49 -9.33
C GLY A 196 15.70 -19.61 -7.81
N THR A 197 16.88 -19.37 -7.27
CA THR A 197 17.15 -19.59 -5.84
C THR A 197 16.71 -18.42 -4.96
N ILE A 198 16.96 -17.17 -5.39
CA ILE A 198 16.68 -15.97 -4.61
C ILE A 198 16.01 -14.91 -5.47
N ASN A 199 14.75 -14.67 -5.21
CA ASN A 199 13.99 -13.62 -5.90
C ASN A 199 13.44 -12.65 -4.86
N PHE A 200 13.85 -11.39 -4.94
CA PHE A 200 13.40 -10.39 -4.00
C PHE A 200 13.11 -9.06 -4.68
N SER A 201 12.33 -8.22 -4.03
CA SER A 201 12.19 -6.83 -4.43
C SER A 201 12.16 -5.89 -3.24
N LEU A 202 12.58 -4.66 -3.49
CA LEU A 202 12.52 -3.54 -2.57
C LEU A 202 11.67 -2.45 -3.22
N ALA A 203 10.77 -1.83 -2.46
CA ALA A 203 9.96 -0.75 -3.00
C ALA A 203 9.84 0.41 -2.01
N LEU A 204 9.92 1.63 -2.56
CA LEU A 204 9.47 2.84 -1.91
C LEU A 204 8.04 3.11 -2.40
N ARG A 205 7.10 3.25 -1.47
CA ARG A 205 5.67 3.43 -1.78
C ARG A 205 5.10 4.63 -1.06
N GLY A 206 4.12 5.25 -1.69
CA GLY A 206 3.33 6.29 -1.08
C GLY A 206 1.91 6.27 -1.61
N GLY A 207 0.99 6.82 -0.85
CA GLY A 207 -0.40 6.89 -1.28
C GLY A 207 -1.17 8.00 -0.59
N LEU A 208 -2.22 8.43 -1.26
CA LEU A 208 -3.21 9.40 -0.80
C LEU A 208 -4.60 8.82 -0.98
N VAL A 209 -5.36 8.77 0.11
CA VAL A 209 -6.68 8.13 0.17
C VAL A 209 -7.65 9.07 0.85
N GLN A 210 -8.80 9.29 0.24
CA GLN A 210 -9.88 10.01 0.88
C GLN A 210 -10.69 9.03 1.72
N THR A 211 -10.65 9.17 3.04
CA THR A 211 -11.37 8.30 3.97
C THR A 211 -12.53 9.01 4.64
N HIS A 212 -13.52 8.25 5.03
CA HIS A 212 -14.67 8.71 5.81
C HIS A 212 -14.94 7.76 6.99
N TYR A 213 -15.56 8.30 8.02
CA TYR A 213 -15.99 7.53 9.19
C TYR A 213 -17.20 6.66 8.83
N VAL A 214 -17.18 5.39 9.23
CA VAL A 214 -18.18 4.38 8.78
C VAL A 214 -19.20 4.06 9.88
N ARG A 215 -18.88 4.31 11.16
CA ARG A 215 -19.77 3.94 12.26
C ARG A 215 -20.92 4.95 12.42
N GLU A 216 -22.12 4.46 12.59
CA GLU A 216 -23.32 5.29 12.82
C GLU A 216 -23.33 5.91 14.21
N ARG A 217 -22.79 5.20 15.19
CA ARG A 217 -22.78 5.61 16.60
C ARG A 217 -21.37 5.70 17.13
N TYR A 218 -21.16 6.68 17.99
CA TYR A 218 -19.92 6.84 18.73
C TYR A 218 -20.24 7.06 20.23
N TYR A 219 -19.62 6.25 21.08
CA TYR A 219 -19.86 6.27 22.53
C TYR A 219 -18.75 6.95 23.33
N GLY A 220 -17.66 7.37 22.69
CA GLY A 220 -16.55 8.03 23.35
C GLY A 220 -16.80 9.52 23.61
N GLY A 221 -15.94 10.15 24.42
CA GLY A 221 -16.07 11.56 24.79
C GLY A 221 -15.90 12.52 23.61
N ASN A 222 -14.98 12.24 22.67
CA ASN A 222 -14.68 13.09 21.52
C ASN A 222 -15.01 12.35 20.21
N PRO A 223 -16.14 12.67 19.56
CA PRO A 223 -16.52 12.02 18.33
C PRO A 223 -15.51 12.32 17.20
N PRO A 224 -15.14 11.32 16.38
CA PRO A 224 -14.31 11.55 15.22
C PRO A 224 -15.06 12.38 14.18
N SER A 225 -14.33 13.15 13.39
CA SER A 225 -14.93 13.90 12.28
C SER A 225 -15.61 12.94 11.29
N THR A 226 -16.89 13.21 11.00
CA THR A 226 -17.64 12.47 9.96
C THR A 226 -17.30 12.93 8.56
N LYS A 227 -16.66 14.12 8.43
CA LYS A 227 -16.22 14.64 7.14
C LYS A 227 -15.17 13.74 6.50
N ALA A 228 -15.19 13.69 5.18
CA ALA A 228 -14.11 13.05 4.43
C ALA A 228 -12.78 13.75 4.73
N GLN A 229 -11.73 12.95 4.92
CA GLN A 229 -10.38 13.43 5.23
C GLN A 229 -9.39 12.79 4.26
N TRP A 230 -8.30 13.52 3.99
CA TRP A 230 -7.19 12.98 3.23
C TRP A 230 -6.18 12.34 4.16
N ASP A 231 -6.06 11.04 4.04
CA ASP A 231 -5.08 10.20 4.71
C ASP A 231 -3.98 9.84 3.72
N GLY A 232 -2.75 9.87 4.17
CA GLY A 232 -1.61 9.53 3.35
C GLY A 232 -0.67 8.58 4.07
N PHE A 233 0.22 7.98 3.30
CA PHE A 233 1.31 7.18 3.83
C PHE A 233 2.53 7.23 2.91
N ILE A 234 3.68 6.99 3.49
CA ILE A 234 4.92 6.66 2.80
C ILE A 234 5.55 5.46 3.51
N GLY A 235 6.14 4.55 2.76
CA GLY A 235 6.70 3.34 3.35
C GLY A 235 7.74 2.65 2.50
N LEU A 236 8.48 1.76 3.16
CA LEU A 236 9.44 0.86 2.56
C LEU A 236 8.90 -0.56 2.63
N GLU A 237 9.02 -1.26 1.53
CA GLU A 237 8.60 -2.65 1.37
C GLU A 237 9.81 -3.49 0.98
N ALA A 238 9.94 -4.63 1.62
CA ALA A 238 10.80 -5.71 1.15
C ALA A 238 9.91 -6.90 0.81
N SER A 239 10.08 -7.51 -0.34
CA SER A 239 9.31 -8.69 -0.69
C SER A 239 10.18 -9.81 -1.23
N TRP A 240 9.77 -11.01 -0.92
CA TRP A 240 10.26 -12.23 -1.53
C TRP A 240 9.18 -12.80 -2.43
N TYR A 241 9.55 -13.26 -3.63
CA TYR A 241 8.56 -13.74 -4.57
C TYR A 241 8.92 -15.08 -5.21
N LEU A 242 7.87 -15.85 -5.53
CA LEU A 242 7.93 -17.10 -6.23
C LEU A 242 7.50 -16.87 -7.69
N PRO A 243 8.35 -17.16 -8.66
CA PRO A 243 7.97 -17.15 -10.06
C PRO A 243 7.08 -18.36 -10.35
N LEU A 244 5.93 -18.14 -10.96
CA LEU A 244 4.99 -19.18 -11.38
C LEU A 244 4.75 -19.08 -12.89
N GLY A 245 4.62 -20.23 -13.54
CA GLY A 245 4.37 -20.31 -14.98
C GLY A 245 5.64 -20.22 -15.83
N GLY A 246 5.48 -20.50 -17.15
CA GLY A 246 6.56 -20.44 -18.12
C GLY A 246 7.10 -19.02 -18.30
N LYS A 247 8.36 -18.94 -18.72
CA LYS A 247 9.01 -17.69 -19.08
C LYS A 247 8.33 -17.08 -20.32
N MET A 248 8.15 -15.79 -20.36
CA MET A 248 7.78 -15.09 -21.59
C MET A 248 9.02 -15.04 -22.49
N SER A 249 9.09 -15.92 -23.47
CA SER A 249 10.10 -15.86 -24.51
C SER A 249 9.80 -14.66 -25.41
N SER A 250 10.76 -13.76 -25.59
CA SER A 250 10.68 -12.77 -26.65
C SER A 250 10.68 -13.51 -27.99
N SER A 251 9.57 -13.45 -28.70
CA SER A 251 9.35 -14.16 -29.97
C SER A 251 10.13 -13.58 -31.16
N SER A 252 11.40 -13.24 -30.99
CA SER A 252 12.25 -12.70 -32.06
C SER A 252 13.52 -13.49 -32.32
N GLN A 253 13.67 -14.72 -31.84
CA GLN A 253 14.67 -15.60 -32.38
C GLN A 253 14.05 -16.42 -33.51
N SER A 254 14.31 -15.98 -34.73
CA SER A 254 14.14 -16.79 -35.94
C SER A 254 14.87 -18.14 -35.76
N PRO A 255 14.26 -19.28 -36.10
CA PRO A 255 14.90 -20.60 -35.93
C PRO A 255 16.13 -20.87 -36.79
N THR A 256 16.66 -19.84 -37.46
CA THR A 256 17.62 -20.01 -38.56
C THR A 256 19.09 -20.01 -38.14
N ASP A 257 19.43 -19.70 -36.88
CA ASP A 257 20.83 -19.62 -36.45
C ASP A 257 21.22 -20.67 -35.39
N GLN A 258 20.85 -21.94 -35.63
CA GLN A 258 21.57 -22.99 -34.93
C GLN A 258 22.90 -23.25 -35.72
N PRO A 259 24.09 -23.11 -35.10
CA PRO A 259 25.33 -23.47 -35.73
C PRO A 259 25.31 -24.96 -36.01
N LYS A 260 25.33 -25.32 -37.29
CA LYS A 260 25.50 -26.72 -37.72
C LYS A 260 26.82 -27.23 -37.18
N VAL A 261 26.77 -28.03 -36.12
CA VAL A 261 27.94 -28.75 -35.60
C VAL A 261 28.31 -29.76 -36.67
N ARG A 262 29.39 -29.51 -37.42
CA ARG A 262 29.99 -30.50 -38.34
C ARG A 262 30.82 -31.44 -37.49
N TYR A 263 30.35 -32.68 -37.36
CA TYR A 263 31.20 -33.77 -36.88
C TYR A 263 32.13 -34.13 -38.02
N TYR A 264 33.44 -33.94 -37.82
CA TYR A 264 34.46 -34.55 -38.68
C TYR A 264 34.64 -36.02 -38.24
N GLN A 265 34.39 -36.95 -39.16
CA GLN A 265 34.78 -38.35 -39.08
C GLN A 265 36.25 -38.50 -39.41
#